data_7f8f6463369a8e87f71d309e6ef2f15f
#
_entry.id   7f8f6463369a8e87f71d309e6ef2f15f
#
_cell.length_a   1.000
_cell.length_b   1.000
_cell.length_c   1.000
_cell.angle_alpha   90.00
_cell.angle_beta   90.00
_cell.angle_gamma   90.00
#
_symmetry.space_group_name_H-M   'P 1'
#
loop_
_entity.id
_entity.type
_entity.pdbx_description
1 polymer ?
#
loop_
_entity_poly.entity_id
_entity_poly.type
_entity_poly.pdbx_seq_one_letter_code
_entity_poly.pdbx_strand_id
1 'polypeptide(L)'
;MPGIVTTNALNSGIYVRGGNSNENGFLINNMPIAYPDHLTGILSTFDPYILNNSTLFKSGFPARYNSFLSSYINMRPEPGNKHEHEGELTLGLVSSALKARGPIIKNHTSFAASARTSYLQHISRLYNRSMDDKTNPNYMPEYSFSDITATIDSRLSDKWRMTAFGLFSLDHMKMKISEHVQYIFDWHTFSGNVNVSYTPNANEQWDFQFGGKNTYSEGDAFGSVPMGGGNRNYALLGQATYSRRLSDKLNLNSGAKFEYSRFETANKSDDSQNLLIKSSDKDFNLYELYLDINYQLNQNFSLNVGGNYQFYAGETREHSFSPRAKISYTVNKFTLWADYAKTVQYLSLYPYFTVKTPIDIWYPLAKGTQPATCHQYSIGINQEVGQLLSFYAGIFYKDMRNVKDFASDIQTEYSALSNRQIQGKGHAKGLEFDLTLNHHALYMRANYTLSESKRKFAEINNGKAFNPPYDVKHNVMINFSYQISPRLLLNTLWTFSSGVYTTFPKGMVIAQNITEFNDDRPILIPVYTDRYNYKLPNNHRLDASLDYKFGGKNLLFKLSVGAYNVYNQSNPSFVYFQAESADNLTKIIPKSKVMLPFIPYVSLRINW
;
A
#
# COMPACT_ATOMS: atom_id res chain seq x y z
N MET A 1 9.13 -0.10 10.59
CA MET A 1 9.02 -1.49 11.08
C MET A 1 9.89 -2.37 10.21
N PRO A 2 10.64 -3.35 10.75
CA PRO A 2 11.48 -4.22 9.94
C PRO A 2 10.64 -5.09 9.00
N GLY A 3 11.21 -5.48 7.85
CA GLY A 3 10.52 -6.24 6.81
C GLY A 3 9.58 -5.44 5.92
N ILE A 4 9.43 -4.14 6.14
CA ILE A 4 8.71 -3.22 5.27
C ILE A 4 9.74 -2.42 4.48
N VAL A 5 9.55 -2.37 3.16
CA VAL A 5 10.43 -1.65 2.25
C VAL A 5 9.58 -0.73 1.37
N THR A 6 10.10 0.45 1.10
CA THR A 6 9.66 1.35 0.02
C THR A 6 10.78 1.41 -1.01
N THR A 7 10.48 1.29 -2.29
CA THR A 7 11.51 1.14 -3.32
C THR A 7 12.12 2.46 -3.76
N ASN A 8 11.30 3.45 -4.02
CA ASN A 8 11.71 4.82 -4.32
C ASN A 8 10.58 5.81 -4.01
N ALA A 9 10.85 7.10 -4.18
CA ALA A 9 9.92 8.15 -3.80
C ALA A 9 8.61 8.22 -4.63
N LEU A 10 8.61 7.68 -5.84
CA LEU A 10 7.42 7.64 -6.72
C LEU A 10 6.71 6.27 -6.73
N ASN A 11 7.38 5.23 -6.30
CA ASN A 11 6.80 3.91 -6.16
C ASN A 11 6.79 3.54 -4.67
N SER A 12 6.01 4.29 -3.91
CA SER A 12 5.87 4.15 -2.46
C SER A 12 4.93 3.02 -2.06
N GLY A 13 4.67 2.08 -2.96
CA GLY A 13 4.04 0.81 -2.61
C GLY A 13 4.72 0.21 -1.38
N ILE A 14 3.92 -0.27 -0.43
CA ILE A 14 4.45 -0.99 0.73
C ILE A 14 4.76 -2.42 0.30
N TYR A 15 6.02 -2.81 0.40
CA TYR A 15 6.49 -4.16 0.09
C TYR A 15 6.88 -4.85 1.39
N VAL A 16 6.28 -6.00 1.68
CA VAL A 16 6.47 -6.68 2.95
C VAL A 16 7.17 -8.02 2.73
N ARG A 17 8.37 -8.18 3.32
CA ARG A 17 9.13 -9.44 3.27
C ARG A 17 9.27 -9.99 1.86
N GLY A 18 9.67 -9.14 0.90
CA GLY A 18 9.90 -9.52 -0.50
C GLY A 18 8.64 -9.91 -1.29
N GLY A 19 7.45 -9.60 -0.77
CA GLY A 19 6.20 -9.65 -1.51
C GLY A 19 5.97 -8.39 -2.32
N ASN A 20 5.17 -8.48 -3.39
CA ASN A 20 4.76 -7.34 -4.20
C ASN A 20 3.75 -6.45 -3.43
N SER A 21 3.58 -5.19 -3.83
CA SER A 21 2.62 -4.28 -3.20
C SER A 21 1.16 -4.75 -3.30
N ASN A 22 0.79 -5.40 -4.41
CA ASN A 22 -0.52 -6.01 -4.62
C ASN A 22 -0.73 -7.34 -3.87
N GLU A 23 0.30 -7.86 -3.20
CA GLU A 23 0.22 -9.04 -2.33
C GLU A 23 -0.07 -8.66 -0.86
N ASN A 24 -0.31 -7.38 -0.56
CA ASN A 24 -0.64 -6.88 0.78
C ASN A 24 -2.11 -6.44 0.87
N GLY A 25 -2.81 -6.89 1.90
CA GLY A 25 -4.17 -6.49 2.21
C GLY A 25 -4.19 -5.22 3.06
N PHE A 26 -4.76 -4.15 2.53
CA PHE A 26 -5.09 -2.95 3.30
C PHE A 26 -6.55 -3.00 3.71
N LEU A 27 -6.80 -2.93 5.00
CA LEU A 27 -8.13 -3.07 5.57
C LEU A 27 -8.44 -1.88 6.47
N ILE A 28 -9.67 -1.38 6.41
CA ILE A 28 -10.22 -0.53 7.46
C ILE A 28 -11.39 -1.28 8.10
N ASN A 29 -11.28 -1.49 9.41
CA ASN A 29 -12.28 -2.25 10.15
C ASN A 29 -12.60 -3.60 9.48
N ASN A 30 -11.57 -4.34 9.05
CA ASN A 30 -11.59 -5.60 8.29
C ASN A 30 -12.14 -5.51 6.84
N MET A 31 -12.50 -4.32 6.32
CA MET A 31 -12.94 -4.12 4.95
C MET A 31 -11.75 -3.82 4.04
N PRO A 32 -11.52 -4.58 2.96
CA PRO A 32 -10.43 -4.33 2.02
C PRO A 32 -10.58 -3.01 1.26
N ILE A 33 -9.47 -2.29 1.09
CA ILE A 33 -9.36 -1.06 0.30
C ILE A 33 -8.40 -1.30 -0.86
N ALA A 34 -8.80 -0.91 -2.08
CA ALA A 34 -7.99 -1.15 -3.28
C ALA A 34 -6.82 -0.16 -3.41
N TYR A 35 -7.05 1.12 -3.13
CA TYR A 35 -6.06 2.19 -3.26
C TYR A 35 -5.90 2.91 -1.93
N PRO A 36 -4.88 2.54 -1.14
CA PRO A 36 -4.65 3.10 0.20
C PRO A 36 -3.85 4.41 0.16
N ASP A 37 -3.57 4.96 -1.01
CA ASP A 37 -2.64 6.06 -1.19
C ASP A 37 -3.09 7.07 -2.25
N HIS A 38 -2.62 8.31 -2.08
CA HIS A 38 -2.69 9.40 -3.04
C HIS A 38 -1.35 9.58 -3.75
N LEU A 39 -1.37 10.24 -4.91
CA LEU A 39 -0.18 10.61 -5.68
C LEU A 39 0.79 9.43 -5.80
N THR A 40 0.27 8.30 -6.30
CA THR A 40 1.05 7.06 -6.52
C THR A 40 1.74 6.52 -5.26
N GLY A 41 1.22 6.88 -4.06
CA GLY A 41 1.67 6.40 -2.76
C GLY A 41 2.59 7.35 -1.99
N ILE A 42 2.77 8.58 -2.42
CA ILE A 42 3.53 9.61 -1.66
C ILE A 42 2.76 10.05 -0.42
N LEU A 43 1.44 10.13 -0.52
CA LEU A 43 0.56 10.51 0.58
C LEU A 43 -0.43 9.38 0.86
N SER A 44 -0.75 9.17 2.13
CA SER A 44 -1.74 8.17 2.52
C SER A 44 -3.16 8.71 2.37
N THR A 45 -4.08 7.89 1.84
CA THR A 45 -5.53 8.16 1.87
C THR A 45 -6.07 8.18 3.31
N PHE A 46 -5.32 7.59 4.25
CA PHE A 46 -5.74 7.50 5.64
C PHE A 46 -5.25 8.68 6.44
N ASP A 47 -6.19 9.42 7.01
CA ASP A 47 -5.85 10.43 8.01
C ASP A 47 -5.45 9.73 9.32
N PRO A 48 -4.19 9.85 9.79
CA PRO A 48 -3.70 9.17 10.98
C PRO A 48 -4.44 9.57 12.26
N TYR A 49 -5.24 10.62 12.23
CA TYR A 49 -5.98 11.09 13.39
C TYR A 49 -7.39 10.51 13.53
N ILE A 50 -7.93 9.90 12.46
CA ILE A 50 -9.19 9.15 12.52
C ILE A 50 -8.93 7.66 12.72
N LEU A 51 -7.71 7.21 12.47
CA LEU A 51 -7.33 5.83 12.70
C LEU A 51 -6.64 5.71 14.06
N ASN A 52 -7.36 5.16 15.03
CA ASN A 52 -6.86 5.02 16.39
C ASN A 52 -5.74 3.99 16.50
N ASN A 53 -5.82 2.92 15.73
CA ASN A 53 -4.86 1.83 15.79
C ASN A 53 -4.66 1.18 14.42
N SER A 54 -3.42 0.83 14.11
CA SER A 54 -3.07 0.04 12.93
C SER A 54 -2.29 -1.20 13.35
N THR A 55 -2.72 -2.36 12.89
CA THR A 55 -2.04 -3.63 13.13
C THR A 55 -1.50 -4.16 11.83
N LEU A 56 -0.18 -4.37 11.78
CA LEU A 56 0.47 -5.04 10.67
C LEU A 56 0.74 -6.51 11.03
N PHE A 57 0.19 -7.40 10.23
CA PHE A 57 0.49 -8.82 10.28
C PHE A 57 1.43 -9.17 9.11
N LYS A 58 2.68 -9.51 9.41
CA LYS A 58 3.70 -9.96 8.44
C LYS A 58 3.73 -11.49 8.31
N SER A 59 3.29 -12.19 9.35
CA SER A 59 3.15 -13.64 9.48
C SER A 59 2.32 -13.95 10.73
N GLY A 60 1.98 -15.21 10.99
CA GLY A 60 1.25 -15.63 12.19
C GLY A 60 -0.10 -14.92 12.37
N PHE A 61 -0.74 -14.51 11.27
CA PHE A 61 -2.00 -13.79 11.31
C PHE A 61 -3.19 -14.73 11.53
N PRO A 62 -4.29 -14.22 12.16
CA PRO A 62 -5.51 -14.97 12.37
C PRO A 62 -6.12 -15.56 11.09
N ALA A 63 -6.85 -16.69 11.21
CA ALA A 63 -7.41 -17.42 10.08
C ALA A 63 -8.42 -16.61 9.23
N ARG A 64 -9.00 -15.56 9.78
CA ARG A 64 -9.87 -14.63 9.05
C ARG A 64 -9.19 -13.85 7.92
N TYR A 65 -7.84 -13.82 7.89
CA TYR A 65 -7.05 -13.12 6.87
C TYR A 65 -6.45 -14.14 5.90
N ASN A 66 -6.98 -14.23 4.67
CA ASN A 66 -6.51 -15.23 3.70
C ASN A 66 -6.67 -14.88 2.22
N SER A 67 -6.79 -13.61 1.84
CA SER A 67 -7.01 -13.22 0.44
C SER A 67 -5.83 -12.48 -0.18
N PHE A 68 -4.70 -12.36 0.53
CA PHE A 68 -3.46 -11.74 0.07
C PHE A 68 -2.26 -12.59 0.49
N LEU A 69 -1.23 -12.63 -0.37
CA LEU A 69 -0.09 -13.54 -0.18
C LEU A 69 0.90 -13.10 0.89
N SER A 70 1.09 -11.79 1.11
CA SER A 70 2.26 -11.28 1.82
C SER A 70 1.97 -10.80 3.22
N SER A 71 1.03 -9.88 3.40
CA SER A 71 0.75 -9.26 4.70
C SER A 71 -0.65 -8.65 4.77
N TYR A 72 -1.04 -8.25 5.99
CA TYR A 72 -2.28 -7.52 6.24
C TYR A 72 -2.02 -6.32 7.13
N ILE A 73 -2.51 -5.15 6.69
CA ILE A 73 -2.51 -3.90 7.45
C ILE A 73 -3.97 -3.60 7.77
N ASN A 74 -4.37 -3.83 9.01
CA ASN A 74 -5.74 -3.55 9.44
C ASN A 74 -5.75 -2.32 10.33
N MET A 75 -6.49 -1.31 9.92
CA MET A 75 -6.66 -0.03 10.60
C MET A 75 -8.04 0.02 11.26
N ARG A 76 -8.09 0.54 12.47
CA ARG A 76 -9.34 0.71 13.23
C ARG A 76 -9.71 2.18 13.30
N PRO A 77 -10.93 2.54 12.91
CA PRO A 77 -11.41 3.89 13.02
C PRO A 77 -11.50 4.36 14.49
N GLU A 78 -11.30 5.64 14.71
CA GLU A 78 -11.51 6.31 15.98
C GLU A 78 -13.00 6.26 16.34
N PRO A 79 -13.39 5.80 17.53
CA PRO A 79 -14.81 5.72 17.92
C PRO A 79 -15.44 7.09 18.29
N GLY A 80 -14.65 8.15 18.33
CA GLY A 80 -15.09 9.47 18.80
C GLY A 80 -15.06 9.60 20.33
N ASN A 81 -15.37 10.82 20.82
CA ASN A 81 -15.48 11.13 22.24
C ASN A 81 -16.96 11.11 22.66
N LYS A 82 -17.31 10.36 23.70
CA LYS A 82 -18.71 10.26 24.19
C LYS A 82 -19.08 11.34 25.23
N HIS A 83 -18.12 12.14 25.66
CA HIS A 83 -18.28 13.08 26.76
C HIS A 83 -18.22 14.53 26.31
N GLU A 84 -17.24 14.88 25.44
CA GLU A 84 -16.94 16.25 25.07
C GLU A 84 -16.72 16.36 23.55
N HIS A 85 -17.00 17.54 23.01
CA HIS A 85 -16.66 17.88 21.63
C HIS A 85 -15.23 18.38 21.56
N GLU A 86 -14.50 17.88 20.59
CA GLU A 86 -13.12 18.26 20.34
C GLU A 86 -12.96 18.51 18.84
N GLY A 87 -12.07 19.43 18.49
CA GLY A 87 -11.76 19.73 17.11
C GLY A 87 -10.26 19.92 16.89
N GLU A 88 -9.85 19.70 15.66
CA GLU A 88 -8.50 19.97 15.20
C GLU A 88 -8.53 20.55 13.78
N LEU A 89 -7.86 21.67 13.59
CA LEU A 89 -7.57 22.24 12.27
C LEU A 89 -6.07 22.13 12.02
N THR A 90 -5.69 21.46 10.93
CA THR A 90 -4.30 21.41 10.44
C THR A 90 -4.20 22.21 9.15
N LEU A 91 -3.30 23.20 9.11
CA LEU A 91 -2.95 24.00 7.94
C LEU A 91 -1.50 23.69 7.56
N GLY A 92 -1.28 23.11 6.39
CA GLY A 92 0.05 22.78 5.87
C GLY A 92 0.30 23.42 4.49
N LEU A 93 1.51 23.32 3.96
CA LEU A 93 1.83 23.87 2.63
C LEU A 93 1.16 23.12 1.48
N VAL A 94 0.88 21.83 1.66
CA VAL A 94 0.38 20.94 0.60
C VAL A 94 -1.09 20.64 0.76
N SER A 95 -1.57 20.52 2.00
CA SER A 95 -2.95 20.15 2.32
C SER A 95 -3.38 20.73 3.65
N SER A 96 -4.70 20.88 3.81
CA SER A 96 -5.34 21.21 5.08
C SER A 96 -6.33 20.13 5.48
N ALA A 97 -6.55 19.97 6.79
CA ALA A 97 -7.50 19.01 7.34
C ALA A 97 -8.26 19.63 8.51
N LEU A 98 -9.57 19.38 8.52
CA LEU A 98 -10.46 19.70 9.64
C LEU A 98 -11.00 18.41 10.22
N LYS A 99 -10.99 18.29 11.56
CA LYS A 99 -11.49 17.13 12.28
C LYS A 99 -12.37 17.58 13.40
N ALA A 100 -13.41 16.80 13.63
CA ALA A 100 -14.32 16.97 14.74
C ALA A 100 -14.68 15.62 15.31
N ARG A 101 -14.77 15.52 16.64
CA ARG A 101 -15.29 14.36 17.34
C ARG A 101 -16.07 14.78 18.57
N GLY A 102 -17.06 13.99 18.95
CA GLY A 102 -17.89 14.33 20.10
C GLY A 102 -19.11 13.44 20.26
N PRO A 103 -19.91 13.68 21.30
CA PRO A 103 -21.15 12.96 21.53
C PRO A 103 -22.25 13.42 20.56
N ILE A 104 -22.95 12.46 19.94
CA ILE A 104 -24.28 12.68 19.35
C ILE A 104 -25.33 12.51 20.47
N ILE A 105 -25.16 11.44 21.25
CA ILE A 105 -25.94 11.19 22.49
C ILE A 105 -24.92 10.94 23.58
N LYS A 106 -24.88 11.83 24.57
CA LYS A 106 -23.89 11.79 25.64
C LYS A 106 -23.87 10.42 26.33
N ASN A 107 -22.65 9.87 26.52
CA ASN A 107 -22.35 8.55 27.08
C ASN A 107 -22.78 7.34 26.22
N HIS A 108 -23.56 7.53 25.15
CA HIS A 108 -24.09 6.44 24.32
C HIS A 108 -23.51 6.43 22.91
N THR A 109 -23.69 7.52 22.17
CA THR A 109 -23.34 7.60 20.76
C THR A 109 -22.37 8.74 20.50
N SER A 110 -21.26 8.45 19.85
CA SER A 110 -20.26 9.44 19.45
C SER A 110 -20.00 9.38 17.95
N PHE A 111 -19.43 10.46 17.44
CA PHE A 111 -18.92 10.55 16.08
C PHE A 111 -17.46 10.98 16.08
N ALA A 112 -16.75 10.60 15.01
CA ALA A 112 -15.49 11.21 14.61
C ALA A 112 -15.56 11.44 13.10
N ALA A 113 -15.21 12.63 12.64
CA ALA A 113 -15.22 12.99 11.23
C ALA A 113 -13.97 13.79 10.86
N SER A 114 -13.48 13.61 9.65
CA SER A 114 -12.38 14.40 9.08
C SER A 114 -12.70 14.74 7.64
N ALA A 115 -12.34 15.95 7.24
CA ALA A 115 -12.28 16.37 5.85
C ALA A 115 -10.87 16.91 5.58
N ARG A 116 -10.25 16.44 4.51
CA ARG A 116 -8.92 16.86 4.09
C ARG A 116 -8.92 17.21 2.61
N THR A 117 -8.21 18.25 2.24
CA THR A 117 -8.04 18.65 0.83
C THR A 117 -6.63 19.14 0.59
N SER A 118 -6.11 18.87 -0.61
CA SER A 118 -4.84 19.41 -1.08
C SER A 118 -5.05 20.57 -2.04
N TYR A 119 -4.08 21.46 -2.09
CA TYR A 119 -4.03 22.58 -3.03
C TYR A 119 -2.71 22.60 -3.82
N LEU A 120 -2.06 21.46 -3.91
CA LEU A 120 -0.78 21.30 -4.62
C LEU A 120 -0.89 21.72 -6.09
N GLN A 121 -2.05 21.51 -6.74
CA GLN A 121 -2.33 21.98 -8.09
C GLN A 121 -2.12 23.49 -8.28
N HIS A 122 -2.44 24.31 -7.26
CA HIS A 122 -2.27 25.75 -7.36
C HIS A 122 -0.78 26.14 -7.27
N ILE A 123 -0.03 25.45 -6.42
CA ILE A 123 1.43 25.62 -6.30
C ILE A 123 2.11 25.21 -7.62
N SER A 124 1.73 24.04 -8.18
CA SER A 124 2.25 23.59 -9.47
C SER A 124 1.92 24.58 -10.60
N ARG A 125 0.70 25.13 -10.64
CA ARG A 125 0.32 26.14 -11.65
C ARG A 125 1.13 27.43 -11.54
N LEU A 126 1.37 27.91 -10.30
CA LEU A 126 2.20 29.10 -10.09
C LEU A 126 3.64 28.87 -10.53
N TYR A 127 4.21 27.72 -10.16
CA TYR A 127 5.54 27.30 -10.60
C TYR A 127 5.65 27.20 -12.12
N ASN A 128 4.70 26.49 -12.75
CA ASN A 128 4.68 26.27 -14.19
C ASN A 128 4.51 27.60 -14.98
N ARG A 129 3.77 28.56 -14.42
CA ARG A 129 3.63 29.92 -15.03
C ARG A 129 4.91 30.74 -14.97
N SER A 130 5.78 30.48 -13.99
CA SER A 130 7.07 31.18 -13.87
C SER A 130 8.13 30.65 -14.84
N MET A 131 7.84 29.55 -15.54
CA MET A 131 8.71 28.99 -16.57
C MET A 131 8.34 29.57 -17.93
N ASP A 132 9.25 30.29 -18.56
CA ASP A 132 9.06 30.89 -19.90
C ASP A 132 8.95 29.83 -21.00
N ASP A 133 9.57 28.66 -20.81
CA ASP A 133 9.60 27.57 -21.77
C ASP A 133 8.56 26.50 -21.43
N LYS A 134 7.46 26.46 -22.19
CA LYS A 134 6.38 25.46 -22.06
C LYS A 134 6.81 24.05 -22.50
N THR A 135 7.97 23.90 -23.13
CA THR A 135 8.56 22.61 -23.55
C THR A 135 9.47 22.02 -22.49
N ASN A 136 9.67 22.75 -21.38
CA ASN A 136 10.60 22.38 -20.32
C ASN A 136 10.20 21.02 -19.70
N PRO A 137 11.08 19.99 -19.68
CA PRO A 137 10.83 18.69 -19.08
C PRO A 137 10.65 18.76 -17.54
N ASN A 138 10.85 19.92 -16.93
CA ASN A 138 10.65 20.15 -15.49
C ASN A 138 9.24 20.63 -15.13
N TYR A 139 8.28 20.56 -16.04
CA TYR A 139 6.88 20.88 -15.77
C TYR A 139 6.36 20.02 -14.59
N MET A 140 5.86 20.67 -13.55
CA MET A 140 5.31 19.99 -12.38
C MET A 140 3.91 19.47 -12.67
N PRO A 141 3.58 18.20 -12.35
CA PRO A 141 2.22 17.71 -12.44
C PRO A 141 1.27 18.54 -11.57
N GLU A 142 0.10 18.87 -12.11
CA GLU A 142 -0.99 19.48 -11.35
C GLU A 142 -1.76 18.36 -10.67
N TYR A 143 -1.73 18.33 -9.35
CA TYR A 143 -2.37 17.28 -8.56
C TYR A 143 -3.20 17.86 -7.43
N SER A 144 -4.37 17.29 -7.22
CA SER A 144 -5.23 17.58 -6.06
C SER A 144 -5.96 16.35 -5.58
N PHE A 145 -6.26 16.34 -4.29
CA PHE A 145 -7.14 15.34 -3.68
C PHE A 145 -8.04 15.94 -2.61
N SER A 146 -9.12 15.25 -2.33
CA SER A 146 -10.01 15.56 -1.21
C SER A 146 -10.54 14.26 -0.61
N ASP A 147 -10.49 14.16 0.73
CA ASP A 147 -10.99 13.03 1.51
C ASP A 147 -12.01 13.46 2.52
N ILE A 148 -13.00 12.60 2.72
CA ILE A 148 -13.93 12.67 3.84
C ILE A 148 -13.96 11.29 4.50
N THR A 149 -13.78 11.27 5.82
CA THR A 149 -13.88 10.06 6.62
C THR A 149 -14.80 10.32 7.81
N ALA A 150 -15.68 9.39 8.10
CA ALA A 150 -16.58 9.51 9.24
C ALA A 150 -16.77 8.15 9.94
N THR A 151 -16.90 8.20 11.26
CA THR A 151 -17.22 7.07 12.12
C THR A 151 -18.34 7.45 13.07
N ILE A 152 -19.29 6.54 13.28
CA ILE A 152 -20.29 6.61 14.33
C ILE A 152 -20.12 5.37 15.19
N ASP A 153 -20.02 5.57 16.51
CA ASP A 153 -19.94 4.49 17.49
C ASP A 153 -21.08 4.64 18.49
N SER A 154 -21.94 3.64 18.59
CA SER A 154 -23.13 3.65 19.44
C SER A 154 -23.18 2.42 20.32
N ARG A 155 -23.34 2.64 21.62
CA ARG A 155 -23.73 1.63 22.61
C ARG A 155 -25.26 1.59 22.64
N LEU A 156 -25.84 0.61 21.90
CA LEU A 156 -27.30 0.46 21.80
C LEU A 156 -27.90 -0.09 23.09
N SER A 157 -27.15 -0.95 23.80
CA SER A 157 -27.46 -1.47 25.14
C SER A 157 -26.18 -2.00 25.79
N ASP A 158 -26.29 -2.60 26.98
CA ASP A 158 -25.13 -3.23 27.65
C ASP A 158 -24.54 -4.41 26.88
N LYS A 159 -25.31 -5.04 25.99
CA LYS A 159 -24.91 -6.19 25.20
C LYS A 159 -24.69 -5.87 23.72
N TRP A 160 -25.21 -4.75 23.23
CA TRP A 160 -25.18 -4.40 21.81
C TRP A 160 -24.42 -3.12 21.55
N ARG A 161 -23.47 -3.18 20.63
CA ARG A 161 -22.72 -2.02 20.12
C ARG A 161 -22.77 -2.02 18.61
N MET A 162 -22.88 -0.85 18.02
CA MET A 162 -22.82 -0.64 16.58
C MET A 162 -21.71 0.37 16.25
N THR A 163 -20.93 0.08 15.22
CA THR A 163 -19.95 1.01 14.64
C THR A 163 -20.21 1.10 13.15
N ALA A 164 -20.40 2.31 12.64
CA ALA A 164 -20.49 2.58 11.21
C ALA A 164 -19.28 3.41 10.78
N PHE A 165 -18.71 3.09 9.64
CA PHE A 165 -17.54 3.78 9.06
C PHE A 165 -17.77 4.07 7.59
N GLY A 166 -17.34 5.24 7.13
CA GLY A 166 -17.33 5.63 5.73
C GLY A 166 -16.08 6.43 5.38
N LEU A 167 -15.51 6.14 4.22
CA LEU A 167 -14.41 6.86 3.58
C LEU A 167 -14.82 7.19 2.15
N PHE A 168 -14.63 8.42 1.75
CA PHE A 168 -14.73 8.87 0.37
C PHE A 168 -13.49 9.69 0.01
N SER A 169 -12.89 9.39 -1.13
CA SER A 169 -11.67 10.04 -1.63
C SER A 169 -11.82 10.36 -3.11
N LEU A 170 -11.40 11.55 -3.49
CA LEU A 170 -11.32 12.05 -4.86
C LEU A 170 -9.90 12.51 -5.16
N ASP A 171 -9.39 12.14 -6.32
CA ASP A 171 -8.08 12.53 -6.80
C ASP A 171 -8.15 12.98 -8.25
N HIS A 172 -7.39 14.00 -8.59
CA HIS A 172 -7.21 14.52 -9.94
C HIS A 172 -5.74 14.80 -10.20
N MET A 173 -5.21 14.29 -11.32
CA MET A 173 -3.84 14.55 -11.76
C MET A 173 -3.79 14.89 -13.23
N LYS A 174 -3.13 16.00 -13.56
CA LYS A 174 -2.83 16.41 -14.91
C LYS A 174 -1.31 16.48 -15.08
N MET A 175 -0.78 15.72 -16.00
CA MET A 175 0.66 15.63 -16.27
C MET A 175 0.95 15.91 -17.75
N LYS A 176 1.80 16.89 -18.00
CA LYS A 176 2.30 17.21 -19.34
C LYS A 176 3.68 16.60 -19.50
N ILE A 177 3.86 15.73 -20.50
CA ILE A 177 5.13 15.06 -20.79
C ILE A 177 5.89 15.78 -21.89
N SER A 178 5.17 16.31 -22.87
CA SER A 178 5.73 17.14 -23.96
C SER A 178 4.70 18.18 -24.39
N GLU A 179 5.04 19.03 -25.36
CA GLU A 179 4.06 19.98 -25.95
C GLU A 179 2.82 19.29 -26.48
N HIS A 180 2.99 18.09 -27.00
CA HIS A 180 1.95 17.34 -27.72
C HIS A 180 1.33 16.19 -26.92
N VAL A 181 1.89 15.85 -25.74
CA VAL A 181 1.42 14.73 -24.93
C VAL A 181 1.07 15.16 -23.51
N GLN A 182 -0.20 15.00 -23.18
CA GLN A 182 -0.75 15.27 -21.86
C GLN A 182 -1.54 14.08 -21.37
N TYR A 183 -1.39 13.74 -20.08
CA TYR A 183 -2.21 12.75 -19.39
C TYR A 183 -3.09 13.46 -18.35
N ILE A 184 -4.33 13.01 -18.25
CA ILE A 184 -5.28 13.38 -17.20
C ILE A 184 -5.74 12.09 -16.55
N PHE A 185 -5.66 12.03 -15.21
CA PHE A 185 -6.13 10.90 -14.42
C PHE A 185 -7.11 11.40 -13.36
N ASP A 186 -8.26 10.77 -13.31
CA ASP A 186 -9.28 11.00 -12.29
C ASP A 186 -9.58 9.67 -11.61
N TRP A 187 -9.57 9.65 -10.28
CA TRP A 187 -9.99 8.45 -9.56
C TRP A 187 -10.70 8.81 -8.26
N HIS A 188 -11.60 7.95 -7.87
CA HIS A 188 -12.27 8.04 -6.60
C HIS A 188 -12.42 6.68 -5.93
N THR A 189 -12.43 6.71 -4.61
CA THR A 189 -12.60 5.53 -3.78
C THR A 189 -13.69 5.81 -2.75
N PHE A 190 -14.67 4.93 -2.69
CA PHE A 190 -15.61 4.84 -1.59
C PHE A 190 -15.41 3.52 -0.87
N SER A 191 -15.41 3.54 0.46
CA SER A 191 -15.45 2.34 1.31
C SER A 191 -16.28 2.62 2.54
N GLY A 192 -17.20 1.72 2.86
CA GLY A 192 -18.05 1.87 4.02
C GLY A 192 -18.47 0.54 4.61
N ASN A 193 -18.60 0.48 5.93
CA ASN A 193 -19.08 -0.70 6.62
C ASN A 193 -19.84 -0.36 7.90
N VAL A 194 -20.72 -1.27 8.28
CA VAL A 194 -21.40 -1.30 9.58
C VAL A 194 -21.02 -2.59 10.27
N ASN A 195 -20.58 -2.50 11.51
CA ASN A 195 -20.30 -3.63 12.37
C ASN A 195 -21.24 -3.57 13.58
N VAL A 196 -21.94 -4.68 13.85
CA VAL A 196 -22.82 -4.84 15.02
C VAL A 196 -22.23 -5.95 15.88
N SER A 197 -21.86 -5.60 17.11
CA SER A 197 -21.30 -6.53 18.09
C SER A 197 -22.35 -6.87 19.13
N TYR A 198 -22.53 -8.16 19.42
CA TYR A 198 -23.37 -8.70 20.47
C TYR A 198 -22.52 -9.45 21.48
N THR A 199 -22.52 -9.01 22.73
CA THR A 199 -21.76 -9.59 23.83
C THR A 199 -22.73 -10.05 24.92
N PRO A 200 -23.28 -11.27 24.83
CA PRO A 200 -24.28 -11.79 25.80
C PRO A 200 -23.72 -11.92 27.20
N ASN A 201 -22.43 -12.24 27.32
CA ASN A 201 -21.67 -12.40 28.56
C ASN A 201 -20.18 -12.11 28.34
N ALA A 202 -19.37 -12.09 29.40
CA ALA A 202 -17.94 -11.76 29.35
C ALA A 202 -17.07 -12.75 28.54
N ASN A 203 -17.58 -13.94 28.24
CA ASN A 203 -16.84 -15.01 27.56
C ASN A 203 -17.26 -15.20 26.10
N GLU A 204 -18.24 -14.44 25.62
CA GLU A 204 -18.85 -14.69 24.32
C GLU A 204 -19.13 -13.38 23.57
N GLN A 205 -18.76 -13.33 22.29
CA GLN A 205 -19.01 -12.21 21.40
C GLN A 205 -19.33 -12.68 20.00
N TRP A 206 -20.33 -12.04 19.40
CA TRP A 206 -20.69 -12.13 17.99
C TRP A 206 -20.46 -10.78 17.34
N ASP A 207 -19.82 -10.78 16.17
CA ASP A 207 -19.65 -9.59 15.36
C ASP A 207 -20.23 -9.85 13.97
N PHE A 208 -21.18 -9.02 13.56
CA PHE A 208 -21.81 -9.04 12.24
C PHE A 208 -21.38 -7.80 11.49
N GLN A 209 -20.73 -7.98 10.35
CA GLN A 209 -20.24 -6.88 9.53
C GLN A 209 -20.83 -6.95 8.14
N PHE A 210 -21.31 -5.81 7.64
CA PHE A 210 -21.71 -5.59 6.27
C PHE A 210 -20.99 -4.36 5.75
N GLY A 211 -20.54 -4.42 4.51
CA GLY A 211 -19.87 -3.29 3.89
C GLY A 211 -19.74 -3.41 2.40
N GLY A 212 -19.24 -2.32 1.82
CA GLY A 212 -19.00 -2.26 0.39
C GLY A 212 -17.88 -1.28 0.06
N LYS A 213 -17.31 -1.47 -1.10
CA LYS A 213 -16.34 -0.55 -1.70
C LYS A 213 -16.70 -0.31 -3.16
N ASN A 214 -16.39 0.87 -3.65
CA ASN A 214 -16.43 1.21 -5.06
C ASN A 214 -15.21 2.07 -5.38
N THR A 215 -14.39 1.61 -6.30
CA THR A 215 -13.24 2.34 -6.78
C THR A 215 -13.40 2.53 -8.28
N TYR A 216 -13.26 3.74 -8.73
CA TYR A 216 -13.29 4.09 -10.14
C TYR A 216 -12.01 4.85 -10.46
N SER A 217 -11.43 4.56 -11.60
CA SER A 217 -10.31 5.33 -12.13
C SER A 217 -10.42 5.46 -13.63
N GLU A 218 -10.00 6.60 -14.13
CA GLU A 218 -10.04 6.97 -15.52
C GLU A 218 -8.76 7.69 -15.89
N GLY A 219 -8.24 7.41 -17.08
CA GLY A 219 -7.07 8.08 -17.61
C GLY A 219 -7.25 8.39 -19.08
N ASP A 220 -6.99 9.63 -19.45
CA ASP A 220 -7.01 10.10 -20.83
C ASP A 220 -5.61 10.59 -21.23
N ALA A 221 -5.12 10.15 -22.37
CA ALA A 221 -3.92 10.64 -23.02
C ALA A 221 -4.31 11.47 -24.24
N PHE A 222 -3.87 12.70 -24.28
CA PHE A 222 -4.05 13.62 -25.40
C PHE A 222 -2.73 13.76 -26.14
N GLY A 223 -2.74 13.49 -27.45
CA GLY A 223 -1.54 13.52 -28.30
C GLY A 223 -1.88 13.17 -29.73
N SER A 224 -0.88 12.70 -30.50
CA SER A 224 -1.04 12.29 -31.91
C SER A 224 -2.04 11.14 -32.07
N VAL A 225 -2.18 10.30 -31.05
CA VAL A 225 -3.18 9.25 -30.94
C VAL A 225 -3.82 9.38 -29.57
N PRO A 226 -5.03 9.95 -29.48
CA PRO A 226 -5.73 10.04 -28.20
C PRO A 226 -6.11 8.63 -27.73
N MET A 227 -5.77 8.32 -26.50
CA MET A 227 -6.13 7.06 -25.85
C MET A 227 -6.80 7.38 -24.52
N GLY A 228 -7.84 6.65 -24.21
CA GLY A 228 -8.51 6.78 -22.93
C GLY A 228 -9.02 5.44 -22.44
N GLY A 229 -9.06 5.29 -21.14
CA GLY A 229 -9.59 4.09 -20.52
C GLY A 229 -9.91 4.29 -19.05
N GLY A 230 -10.75 3.41 -18.54
CA GLY A 230 -11.14 3.43 -17.16
C GLY A 230 -11.28 2.03 -16.59
N ASN A 231 -11.20 1.93 -15.29
CA ASN A 231 -11.55 0.71 -14.58
C ASN A 231 -12.43 1.03 -13.37
N ARG A 232 -13.34 0.12 -13.07
CA ARG A 232 -14.20 0.17 -11.90
C ARG A 232 -14.13 -1.15 -11.17
N ASN A 233 -13.98 -1.07 -9.87
CA ASN A 233 -14.00 -2.21 -8.98
C ASN A 233 -14.96 -1.94 -7.84
N TYR A 234 -16.04 -2.70 -7.76
CA TYR A 234 -16.91 -2.67 -6.60
C TYR A 234 -17.04 -4.04 -5.95
N ALA A 235 -17.23 -4.04 -4.63
CA ALA A 235 -17.45 -5.25 -3.87
C ALA A 235 -18.45 -5.01 -2.74
N LEU A 236 -19.21 -6.07 -2.45
CA LEU A 236 -20.05 -6.20 -1.27
C LEU A 236 -19.48 -7.31 -0.39
N LEU A 237 -19.46 -7.09 0.90
CA LEU A 237 -18.91 -8.01 1.89
C LEU A 237 -19.87 -8.17 3.05
N GLY A 238 -20.12 -9.43 3.42
CA GLY A 238 -20.81 -9.82 4.64
C GLY A 238 -19.94 -10.77 5.46
N GLN A 239 -19.84 -10.55 6.76
CA GLN A 239 -19.04 -11.39 7.66
C GLN A 239 -19.75 -11.57 8.98
N ALA A 240 -19.74 -12.82 9.51
CA ALA A 240 -20.11 -13.13 10.87
C ALA A 240 -18.91 -13.78 11.59
N THR A 241 -18.56 -13.26 12.75
CA THR A 241 -17.46 -13.78 13.59
C THR A 241 -18.02 -14.15 14.95
N TYR A 242 -17.65 -15.32 15.45
CA TYR A 242 -17.94 -15.79 16.79
C TYR A 242 -16.65 -15.99 17.56
N SER A 243 -16.57 -15.37 18.72
CA SER A 243 -15.44 -15.45 19.65
C SER A 243 -15.94 -15.97 21.00
N ARG A 244 -15.31 -17.02 21.52
CA ARG A 244 -15.67 -17.60 22.82
C ARG A 244 -14.44 -18.01 23.61
N ARG A 245 -14.43 -17.60 24.88
CA ARG A 245 -13.51 -18.11 25.88
C ARG A 245 -14.13 -19.37 26.51
N LEU A 246 -13.66 -20.53 26.12
CA LEU A 246 -14.15 -21.83 26.60
C LEU A 246 -13.62 -22.17 27.99
N SER A 247 -12.40 -21.70 28.31
CA SER A 247 -11.78 -21.79 29.62
C SER A 247 -10.69 -20.72 29.75
N ASP A 248 -10.05 -20.61 30.91
CA ASP A 248 -8.90 -19.71 31.11
C ASP A 248 -7.73 -20.01 30.17
N LYS A 249 -7.67 -21.23 29.61
CA LYS A 249 -6.61 -21.69 28.72
C LYS A 249 -7.03 -21.78 27.26
N LEU A 250 -8.31 -21.72 26.94
CA LEU A 250 -8.80 -22.05 25.62
C LEU A 250 -9.76 -20.97 25.08
N ASN A 251 -9.34 -20.30 24.01
CA ASN A 251 -10.15 -19.33 23.27
C ASN A 251 -10.39 -19.84 21.85
N LEU A 252 -11.64 -19.74 21.40
CA LEU A 252 -12.09 -20.08 20.07
C LEU A 252 -12.48 -18.81 19.31
N ASN A 253 -12.03 -18.68 18.05
CA ASN A 253 -12.52 -17.69 17.11
C ASN A 253 -12.90 -18.39 15.82
N SER A 254 -14.13 -18.23 15.36
CA SER A 254 -14.61 -18.82 14.12
C SER A 254 -15.47 -17.82 13.36
N GLY A 255 -15.68 -18.04 12.09
CA GLY A 255 -16.59 -17.21 11.33
C GLY A 255 -16.76 -17.63 9.90
N ALA A 256 -17.69 -16.94 9.25
CA ALA A 256 -18.00 -17.06 7.84
C ALA A 256 -17.93 -15.68 7.19
N LYS A 257 -17.43 -15.63 5.96
CA LYS A 257 -17.36 -14.41 5.14
C LYS A 257 -17.88 -14.71 3.74
N PHE A 258 -18.59 -13.78 3.19
CA PHE A 258 -19.01 -13.74 1.79
C PHE A 258 -18.54 -12.44 1.17
N GLU A 259 -17.99 -12.51 -0.05
CA GLU A 259 -17.62 -11.35 -0.85
C GLU A 259 -18.09 -11.55 -2.28
N TYR A 260 -18.87 -10.59 -2.79
CA TYR A 260 -19.13 -10.43 -4.21
C TYR A 260 -18.26 -9.28 -4.72
N SER A 261 -17.52 -9.51 -5.79
CA SER A 261 -16.66 -8.49 -6.42
C SER A 261 -16.86 -8.48 -7.93
N ARG A 262 -16.92 -7.27 -8.50
CA ARG A 262 -17.02 -7.04 -9.95
C ARG A 262 -16.00 -6.02 -10.41
N PHE A 263 -15.36 -6.31 -11.54
CA PHE A 263 -14.31 -5.54 -12.17
C PHE A 263 -14.74 -5.20 -13.60
N GLU A 264 -14.84 -3.91 -13.90
CA GLU A 264 -15.22 -3.41 -15.20
C GLU A 264 -14.03 -2.64 -15.78
N THR A 265 -13.63 -2.95 -17.01
CA THR A 265 -12.66 -2.16 -17.76
C THR A 265 -13.33 -1.62 -19.01
N ALA A 266 -13.20 -0.32 -19.23
CA ALA A 266 -13.74 0.35 -20.40
C ALA A 266 -12.59 1.01 -21.17
N ASN A 267 -12.66 0.96 -22.48
CA ASN A 267 -11.82 1.73 -23.36
C ASN A 267 -12.66 2.83 -24.01
N LYS A 268 -12.14 4.05 -24.06
CA LYS A 268 -12.81 5.22 -24.64
C LYS A 268 -12.38 5.52 -26.06
N SER A 269 -11.40 4.78 -26.62
CA SER A 269 -10.98 4.98 -28.02
C SER A 269 -12.04 4.45 -28.98
N ASP A 270 -12.51 5.28 -29.88
CA ASP A 270 -13.43 4.89 -30.97
C ASP A 270 -12.75 4.02 -32.05
N ASP A 271 -11.41 3.98 -32.05
CA ASP A 271 -10.63 3.21 -33.02
C ASP A 271 -10.30 1.81 -32.48
N SER A 272 -11.04 0.82 -32.97
CA SER A 272 -10.89 -0.58 -32.59
C SER A 272 -9.52 -1.19 -32.89
N GLN A 273 -8.65 -0.50 -33.63
CA GLN A 273 -7.32 -0.97 -34.02
C GLN A 273 -6.21 -0.55 -33.04
N ASN A 274 -6.47 0.45 -32.15
CA ASN A 274 -5.47 0.98 -31.22
C ASN A 274 -5.73 0.60 -29.74
N LEU A 275 -6.44 -0.48 -29.50
CA LEU A 275 -6.85 -0.91 -28.17
C LEU A 275 -5.77 -1.72 -27.45
N LEU A 276 -5.00 -1.09 -26.56
CA LEU A 276 -4.09 -1.81 -25.66
C LEU A 276 -4.81 -2.78 -24.72
N ILE A 277 -6.05 -2.51 -24.35
CA ILE A 277 -6.85 -3.35 -23.47
C ILE A 277 -8.29 -3.37 -23.97
N LYS A 278 -8.78 -4.57 -24.27
CA LYS A 278 -10.15 -4.80 -24.65
C LYS A 278 -11.08 -4.62 -23.45
N SER A 279 -12.20 -3.90 -23.61
CA SER A 279 -13.24 -3.79 -22.58
C SER A 279 -13.66 -5.16 -22.08
N SER A 280 -13.69 -5.34 -20.78
CA SER A 280 -14.09 -6.60 -20.14
C SER A 280 -14.83 -6.35 -18.84
N ASP A 281 -15.72 -7.28 -18.53
CA ASP A 281 -16.54 -7.30 -17.34
C ASP A 281 -16.38 -8.66 -16.66
N LYS A 282 -15.91 -8.70 -15.41
CA LYS A 282 -15.60 -9.90 -14.67
C LYS A 282 -16.11 -9.79 -13.24
N ASP A 283 -16.74 -10.84 -12.78
CA ASP A 283 -17.20 -10.95 -11.41
C ASP A 283 -16.84 -12.28 -10.77
N PHE A 284 -16.86 -12.32 -9.46
CA PHE A 284 -16.75 -13.54 -8.69
C PHE A 284 -17.44 -13.44 -7.33
N ASN A 285 -17.73 -14.60 -6.78
CA ASN A 285 -18.14 -14.79 -5.39
C ASN A 285 -17.04 -15.52 -4.64
N LEU A 286 -16.72 -15.07 -3.43
CA LEU A 286 -15.79 -15.73 -2.52
C LEU A 286 -16.51 -16.06 -1.21
N TYR A 287 -16.54 -17.34 -0.87
CA TYR A 287 -17.07 -17.84 0.39
C TYR A 287 -15.93 -18.33 1.25
N GLU A 288 -15.88 -17.91 2.50
CA GLU A 288 -14.83 -18.28 3.44
C GLU A 288 -15.42 -18.80 4.74
N LEU A 289 -14.83 -19.88 5.26
CA LEU A 289 -15.05 -20.38 6.62
C LEU A 289 -13.70 -20.44 7.33
N TYR A 290 -13.63 -19.95 8.54
CA TYR A 290 -12.37 -19.95 9.30
C TYR A 290 -12.55 -20.31 10.75
N LEU A 291 -11.47 -20.87 11.32
CA LEU A 291 -11.38 -21.27 12.71
C LEU A 291 -9.98 -21.00 13.23
N ASP A 292 -9.86 -20.37 14.39
CA ASP A 292 -8.65 -20.24 15.19
C ASP A 292 -8.89 -20.75 16.60
N ILE A 293 -7.98 -21.56 17.09
CA ILE A 293 -7.94 -22.07 18.46
C ILE A 293 -6.66 -21.53 19.10
N ASN A 294 -6.82 -20.75 20.18
CA ASN A 294 -5.73 -20.28 21.00
C ASN A 294 -5.71 -21.08 22.30
N TYR A 295 -4.64 -21.84 22.52
CA TYR A 295 -4.49 -22.68 23.69
C TYR A 295 -3.25 -22.29 24.50
N GLN A 296 -3.47 -21.94 25.77
CA GLN A 296 -2.42 -21.70 26.75
C GLN A 296 -2.05 -23.01 27.43
N LEU A 297 -0.99 -23.68 26.96
CA LEU A 297 -0.55 -24.96 27.51
C LEU A 297 -0.20 -24.84 29.01
N ASN A 298 0.59 -23.81 29.33
CA ASN A 298 0.96 -23.42 30.71
C ASN A 298 1.26 -21.91 30.75
N GLN A 299 1.78 -21.40 31.85
CA GLN A 299 2.05 -19.96 32.03
C GLN A 299 3.03 -19.39 30.99
N ASN A 300 3.89 -20.22 30.39
CA ASN A 300 4.95 -19.81 29.48
C ASN A 300 4.65 -20.16 28.01
N PHE A 301 3.96 -21.28 27.75
CA PHE A 301 3.73 -21.78 26.38
C PHE A 301 2.31 -21.51 25.91
N SER A 302 2.21 -20.87 24.75
CA SER A 302 0.95 -20.70 24.02
C SER A 302 1.04 -21.29 22.62
N LEU A 303 -0.08 -21.88 22.15
CA LEU A 303 -0.26 -22.45 20.83
C LEU A 303 -1.48 -21.81 20.17
N ASN A 304 -1.32 -21.29 18.97
CA ASN A 304 -2.43 -20.91 18.09
C ASN A 304 -2.42 -21.86 16.90
N VAL A 305 -3.55 -22.48 16.61
CA VAL A 305 -3.77 -23.32 15.43
C VAL A 305 -5.05 -22.88 14.75
N GLY A 306 -5.00 -22.72 13.44
CA GLY A 306 -6.18 -22.29 12.69
C GLY A 306 -6.16 -22.78 11.27
N GLY A 307 -7.28 -22.56 10.60
CA GLY A 307 -7.46 -22.86 9.20
C GLY A 307 -8.53 -21.98 8.58
N ASN A 308 -8.38 -21.72 7.30
CA ASN A 308 -9.35 -21.00 6.48
C ASN A 308 -9.64 -21.86 5.24
N TYR A 309 -10.91 -22.10 5.00
CA TYR A 309 -11.40 -22.73 3.79
C TYR A 309 -12.09 -21.68 2.92
N GLN A 310 -11.73 -21.66 1.63
CA GLN A 310 -12.31 -20.75 0.65
C GLN A 310 -12.88 -21.53 -0.54
N PHE A 311 -14.04 -21.08 -1.00
CA PHE A 311 -14.62 -21.45 -2.28
C PHE A 311 -14.75 -20.20 -3.14
N TYR A 312 -13.98 -20.15 -4.22
CA TYR A 312 -14.01 -19.09 -5.23
C TYR A 312 -14.88 -19.55 -6.40
N ALA A 313 -15.81 -18.71 -6.81
CA ALA A 313 -16.73 -18.94 -7.93
C ALA A 313 -16.76 -17.72 -8.85
N GLY A 314 -15.96 -17.77 -9.90
CA GLY A 314 -15.87 -16.79 -10.99
C GLY A 314 -15.80 -17.51 -12.33
N GLU A 315 -14.91 -17.11 -13.23
CA GLU A 315 -14.65 -17.84 -14.50
C GLU A 315 -14.14 -19.26 -14.27
N THR A 316 -13.52 -19.50 -13.12
CA THR A 316 -13.15 -20.82 -12.61
C THR A 316 -13.83 -21.07 -11.27
N ARG A 317 -13.85 -22.34 -10.84
CA ARG A 317 -14.28 -22.72 -9.50
C ARG A 317 -13.10 -23.36 -8.78
N GLU A 318 -12.69 -22.74 -7.67
CA GLU A 318 -11.50 -23.17 -6.94
C GLU A 318 -11.81 -23.36 -5.44
N HIS A 319 -11.29 -24.42 -4.89
CA HIS A 319 -11.35 -24.70 -3.47
C HIS A 319 -9.95 -24.60 -2.88
N SER A 320 -9.81 -23.94 -1.76
CA SER A 320 -8.53 -23.87 -1.08
C SER A 320 -8.67 -24.02 0.43
N PHE A 321 -7.70 -24.70 1.02
CA PHE A 321 -7.56 -24.80 2.46
C PHE A 321 -6.20 -24.21 2.88
N SER A 322 -6.22 -23.36 3.89
CA SER A 322 -5.07 -22.57 4.35
C SER A 322 -4.83 -22.78 5.83
N PRO A 323 -4.06 -23.81 6.21
CA PRO A 323 -3.68 -24.06 7.60
C PRO A 323 -2.66 -23.05 8.09
N ARG A 324 -2.66 -22.83 9.41
CA ARG A 324 -1.70 -21.99 10.11
C ARG A 324 -1.47 -22.47 11.54
N ALA A 325 -0.27 -22.21 12.04
CA ALA A 325 0.08 -22.53 13.40
C ALA A 325 1.11 -21.52 13.93
N LYS A 326 1.03 -21.18 15.20
CA LYS A 326 2.02 -20.37 15.89
C LYS A 326 2.23 -20.94 17.30
N ILE A 327 3.48 -21.13 17.68
CA ILE A 327 3.89 -21.46 19.03
C ILE A 327 4.69 -20.31 19.61
N SER A 328 4.47 -20.01 20.87
CA SER A 328 5.24 -18.98 21.58
C SER A 328 5.62 -19.48 22.97
N TYR A 329 6.86 -19.19 23.36
CA TYR A 329 7.39 -19.40 24.70
C TYR A 329 7.76 -18.06 25.30
N THR A 330 7.13 -17.68 26.41
CA THR A 330 7.33 -16.38 27.08
C THR A 330 7.79 -16.58 28.51
N VAL A 331 8.91 -15.97 28.89
CA VAL A 331 9.43 -15.93 30.24
C VAL A 331 10.11 -14.58 30.53
N ASN A 332 9.77 -13.93 31.63
CA ASN A 332 10.38 -12.66 32.04
C ASN A 332 10.50 -11.61 30.93
N LYS A 333 9.42 -11.39 30.15
CA LYS A 333 9.38 -10.48 29.00
C LYS A 333 10.26 -10.88 27.80
N PHE A 334 10.87 -12.05 27.84
CA PHE A 334 11.48 -12.70 26.68
C PHE A 334 10.45 -13.60 26.03
N THR A 335 10.24 -13.45 24.73
CA THR A 335 9.35 -14.30 23.94
C THR A 335 10.09 -14.87 22.75
N LEU A 336 10.19 -16.19 22.67
CA LEU A 336 10.57 -16.95 21.48
C LEU A 336 9.29 -17.42 20.79
N TRP A 337 9.19 -17.26 19.48
CA TRP A 337 8.03 -17.72 18.73
C TRP A 337 8.45 -18.28 17.38
N ALA A 338 7.62 -19.19 16.87
CA ALA A 338 7.69 -19.68 15.51
C ALA A 338 6.29 -19.77 14.93
N ASP A 339 6.13 -19.46 13.64
CA ASP A 339 4.87 -19.54 12.94
C ASP A 339 4.98 -20.11 11.53
N TYR A 340 3.89 -20.68 11.10
CA TYR A 340 3.63 -21.12 9.74
C TYR A 340 2.24 -20.65 9.32
N ALA A 341 2.12 -20.17 8.07
CA ALA A 341 0.82 -19.88 7.46
C ALA A 341 0.86 -20.15 5.96
N LYS A 342 -0.22 -20.79 5.45
CA LYS A 342 -0.52 -20.79 4.02
C LYS A 342 -1.50 -19.67 3.72
N THR A 343 -1.30 -18.95 2.62
CA THR A 343 -2.20 -17.92 2.11
C THR A 343 -2.51 -18.15 0.64
N VAL A 344 -3.65 -17.62 0.19
CA VAL A 344 -4.14 -17.76 -1.19
C VAL A 344 -4.60 -16.40 -1.70
N GLN A 345 -4.33 -16.10 -2.97
CA GLN A 345 -4.78 -14.87 -3.62
C GLN A 345 -5.36 -15.17 -4.99
N TYR A 346 -6.56 -14.63 -5.24
CA TYR A 346 -7.32 -14.81 -6.49
C TYR A 346 -7.24 -13.61 -7.43
N LEU A 347 -6.78 -12.47 -6.92
CA LEU A 347 -6.66 -11.22 -7.66
C LEU A 347 -5.21 -10.96 -8.07
N SER A 348 -5.00 -10.43 -9.27
CA SER A 348 -3.73 -9.91 -9.75
C SER A 348 -3.88 -8.46 -10.20
N LEU A 349 -2.81 -7.69 -10.12
CA LEU A 349 -2.77 -6.31 -10.59
C LEU A 349 -1.99 -6.25 -11.90
N TYR A 350 -2.63 -5.79 -12.96
CA TYR A 350 -1.99 -5.48 -14.24
C TYR A 350 -1.46 -4.05 -14.18
N PRO A 351 -0.14 -3.83 -14.21
CA PRO A 351 0.43 -2.50 -14.24
C PRO A 351 0.27 -1.91 -15.64
N TYR A 352 -0.37 -0.75 -15.76
CA TYR A 352 -0.51 -0.06 -17.03
C TYR A 352 0.79 0.66 -17.41
N PHE A 353 1.53 1.15 -16.41
CA PHE A 353 2.83 1.79 -16.56
C PHE A 353 3.89 1.09 -15.69
N THR A 354 5.15 1.43 -15.94
CA THR A 354 6.27 0.95 -15.10
C THR A 354 6.24 1.48 -13.66
N VAL A 355 5.48 2.55 -13.43
CA VAL A 355 5.19 3.12 -12.11
C VAL A 355 3.75 2.79 -11.77
N LYS A 356 3.48 2.42 -10.52
CA LYS A 356 2.11 2.18 -10.03
C LYS A 356 1.23 3.40 -10.27
N THR A 357 0.09 3.19 -10.91
CA THR A 357 -0.87 4.24 -11.25
C THR A 357 -2.28 3.87 -10.80
N PRO A 358 -3.18 4.83 -10.63
CA PRO A 358 -4.56 4.54 -10.28
C PRO A 358 -5.33 3.77 -11.36
N ILE A 359 -4.85 3.80 -12.60
CA ILE A 359 -5.45 3.05 -13.71
C ILE A 359 -4.93 1.62 -13.86
N ASP A 360 -4.03 1.18 -12.96
CA ASP A 360 -3.63 -0.23 -12.89
C ASP A 360 -4.87 -1.10 -12.63
N ILE A 361 -4.99 -2.20 -13.37
CA ILE A 361 -6.21 -2.99 -13.42
C ILE A 361 -6.12 -4.18 -12.50
N TRP A 362 -7.01 -4.25 -11.51
CA TRP A 362 -7.23 -5.48 -10.77
C TRP A 362 -7.99 -6.48 -11.62
N TYR A 363 -7.43 -7.67 -11.75
CA TYR A 363 -7.98 -8.74 -12.56
C TYR A 363 -8.19 -10.01 -11.73
N PRO A 364 -9.40 -10.60 -11.76
CA PRO A 364 -9.67 -11.86 -11.07
C PRO A 364 -9.00 -13.04 -11.78
N LEU A 365 -9.12 -14.22 -11.19
CA LEU A 365 -8.51 -15.43 -11.70
C LEU A 365 -9.04 -15.75 -13.10
N ALA A 366 -8.15 -15.80 -14.10
CA ALA A 366 -8.50 -16.12 -15.48
C ALA A 366 -8.81 -17.61 -15.65
N LYS A 367 -9.62 -17.95 -16.64
CA LYS A 367 -9.97 -19.35 -16.97
C LYS A 367 -8.72 -20.19 -17.21
N GLY A 368 -8.66 -21.37 -16.58
CA GLY A 368 -7.53 -22.30 -16.70
C GLY A 368 -6.30 -21.93 -15.87
N THR A 369 -6.37 -20.87 -15.07
CA THR A 369 -5.29 -20.51 -14.15
C THR A 369 -5.63 -20.92 -12.72
N GLN A 370 -4.62 -21.22 -11.90
CA GLN A 370 -4.79 -21.56 -10.49
C GLN A 370 -4.54 -20.34 -9.60
N PRO A 371 -5.15 -20.25 -8.40
CA PRO A 371 -4.86 -19.17 -7.48
C PRO A 371 -3.41 -19.17 -7.04
N ALA A 372 -2.87 -17.98 -6.81
CA ALA A 372 -1.54 -17.84 -6.25
C ALA A 372 -1.55 -18.29 -4.78
N THR A 373 -0.51 -19.01 -4.36
CA THR A 373 -0.37 -19.52 -3.00
C THR A 373 1.00 -19.15 -2.42
N CYS A 374 1.04 -18.93 -1.11
CA CYS A 374 2.29 -18.67 -0.39
C CYS A 374 2.34 -19.51 0.91
N HIS A 375 3.42 -20.25 1.10
CA HIS A 375 3.78 -20.87 2.37
C HIS A 375 4.80 -19.96 3.06
N GLN A 376 4.43 -19.46 4.25
CA GLN A 376 5.25 -18.54 5.03
C GLN A 376 5.71 -19.24 6.32
N TYR A 377 7.00 -19.13 6.61
CA TYR A 377 7.63 -19.65 7.81
C TYR A 377 8.38 -18.52 8.49
N SER A 378 8.24 -18.37 9.79
CA SER A 378 9.00 -17.37 10.53
C SER A 378 9.36 -17.89 11.93
N ILE A 379 10.49 -17.42 12.42
CA ILE A 379 10.93 -17.61 13.79
C ILE A 379 11.51 -16.30 14.29
N GLY A 380 11.28 -15.97 15.54
CA GLY A 380 11.81 -14.72 16.09
C GLY A 380 11.78 -14.67 17.61
N ILE A 381 12.48 -13.68 18.11
CA ILE A 381 12.57 -13.35 19.53
C ILE A 381 12.13 -11.90 19.76
N ASN A 382 11.48 -11.67 20.88
CA ASN A 382 11.20 -10.33 21.42
C ASN A 382 11.73 -10.28 22.83
N GLN A 383 12.39 -9.20 23.22
CA GLN A 383 12.85 -8.94 24.57
C GLN A 383 12.52 -7.51 24.96
N GLU A 384 11.91 -7.34 26.13
CA GLU A 384 11.71 -6.04 26.75
C GLU A 384 12.54 -5.94 28.01
N VAL A 385 13.26 -4.83 28.19
CA VAL A 385 14.06 -4.51 29.37
C VAL A 385 13.48 -3.28 30.04
N GLY A 386 12.64 -3.51 31.05
CA GLY A 386 11.86 -2.45 31.69
C GLY A 386 10.92 -1.75 30.71
N GLN A 387 10.90 -0.42 30.76
CA GLN A 387 10.26 0.47 29.77
C GLN A 387 11.31 1.12 28.85
N LEU A 388 12.58 0.85 29.10
CA LEU A 388 13.73 1.50 28.47
C LEU A 388 14.00 0.94 27.09
N LEU A 389 14.04 -0.39 26.94
CA LEU A 389 14.54 -1.05 25.73
C LEU A 389 13.59 -2.15 25.28
N SER A 390 13.29 -2.17 24.00
CA SER A 390 12.62 -3.27 23.32
C SER A 390 13.44 -3.72 22.12
N PHE A 391 13.67 -5.03 22.03
CA PHE A 391 14.45 -5.66 20.97
C PHE A 391 13.63 -6.75 20.30
N TYR A 392 13.68 -6.79 18.96
CA TYR A 392 13.11 -7.86 18.13
C TYR A 392 14.17 -8.32 17.13
N ALA A 393 14.29 -9.64 16.97
CA ALA A 393 15.01 -10.26 15.86
C ALA A 393 14.19 -11.39 15.27
N GLY A 394 14.18 -11.54 13.95
CA GLY A 394 13.40 -12.57 13.28
C GLY A 394 13.99 -13.00 11.95
N ILE A 395 13.66 -14.22 11.55
CA ILE A 395 14.00 -14.83 10.27
C ILE A 395 12.70 -15.20 9.61
N PHE A 396 12.61 -15.02 8.28
CA PHE A 396 11.45 -15.44 7.50
C PHE A 396 11.86 -16.14 6.21
N TYR A 397 11.00 -17.03 5.75
CA TYR A 397 11.05 -17.67 4.44
C TYR A 397 9.66 -17.77 3.85
N LYS A 398 9.51 -17.45 2.56
CA LYS A 398 8.27 -17.56 1.78
C LYS A 398 8.52 -18.41 0.53
N ASP A 399 7.69 -19.43 0.30
CA ASP A 399 7.61 -20.19 -0.94
C ASP A 399 6.29 -19.83 -1.64
N MET A 400 6.39 -19.27 -2.84
CA MET A 400 5.26 -18.75 -3.60
C MET A 400 5.09 -19.55 -4.89
N ARG A 401 3.85 -19.99 -5.15
CA ARG A 401 3.47 -20.77 -6.33
C ARG A 401 2.31 -20.10 -7.05
N ASN A 402 2.25 -20.32 -8.36
CA ASN A 402 1.24 -19.75 -9.24
C ASN A 402 1.13 -18.22 -9.11
N VAL A 403 2.24 -17.54 -8.75
CA VAL A 403 2.28 -16.07 -8.73
C VAL A 403 2.00 -15.55 -10.13
N LYS A 404 1.28 -14.44 -10.22
CA LYS A 404 0.81 -13.90 -11.49
C LYS A 404 1.71 -12.78 -11.98
N ASP A 405 1.90 -12.75 -13.29
CA ASP A 405 2.45 -11.65 -14.06
C ASP A 405 1.73 -11.61 -15.42
N PHE A 406 2.10 -10.70 -16.29
CA PHE A 406 1.50 -10.56 -17.61
C PHE A 406 2.59 -10.60 -18.68
N ALA A 407 2.34 -11.38 -19.73
CA ALA A 407 3.19 -11.41 -20.90
C ALA A 407 3.15 -10.05 -21.61
N SER A 408 4.29 -9.64 -22.17
CA SER A 408 4.48 -8.36 -22.85
C SER A 408 5.09 -8.55 -24.25
N ASP A 409 4.73 -9.63 -24.95
CA ASP A 409 5.12 -9.81 -26.34
C ASP A 409 4.11 -9.13 -27.30
N ILE A 410 4.57 -8.81 -28.50
CA ILE A 410 3.77 -8.12 -29.51
C ILE A 410 2.52 -8.93 -29.90
N GLN A 411 2.56 -10.26 -29.84
CA GLN A 411 1.44 -11.12 -30.18
C GLN A 411 0.31 -11.09 -29.15
N THR A 412 0.65 -10.83 -27.89
CA THR A 412 -0.33 -10.76 -26.79
C THR A 412 -0.79 -9.33 -26.49
N GLU A 413 -0.14 -8.32 -27.05
CA GLU A 413 -0.39 -6.90 -26.73
C GLU A 413 -1.83 -6.46 -27.10
N TYR A 414 -2.39 -7.02 -28.17
CA TYR A 414 -3.76 -6.78 -28.59
C TYR A 414 -4.78 -7.84 -28.09
N SER A 415 -4.34 -8.77 -27.25
CA SER A 415 -5.21 -9.80 -26.72
C SER A 415 -5.91 -9.36 -25.43
N ALA A 416 -6.99 -10.07 -25.07
CA ALA A 416 -7.64 -9.88 -23.78
C ALA A 416 -6.67 -10.13 -22.62
N LEU A 417 -6.80 -9.39 -21.52
CA LEU A 417 -5.95 -9.55 -20.32
C LEU A 417 -5.90 -10.98 -19.79
N SER A 418 -7.02 -11.73 -19.95
CA SER A 418 -7.08 -13.16 -19.62
C SER A 418 -6.01 -14.00 -20.33
N ASN A 419 -5.72 -13.68 -21.58
CA ASN A 419 -4.75 -14.42 -22.41
C ASN A 419 -3.31 -14.00 -22.13
N ARG A 420 -3.12 -12.84 -21.48
CA ARG A 420 -1.80 -12.29 -21.13
C ARG A 420 -1.33 -12.71 -19.74
N GLN A 421 -2.24 -13.21 -18.88
CA GLN A 421 -1.90 -13.64 -17.53
C GLN A 421 -1.05 -14.92 -17.57
N ILE A 422 0.15 -14.85 -17.03
CA ILE A 422 1.09 -15.97 -16.90
C ILE A 422 1.27 -16.36 -15.44
N GLN A 423 1.73 -17.60 -15.22
CA GLN A 423 1.93 -18.16 -13.89
C GLN A 423 3.38 -18.55 -13.66
N GLY A 424 3.88 -18.21 -12.51
CA GLY A 424 5.25 -18.49 -12.11
C GLY A 424 5.36 -18.95 -10.66
N LYS A 425 6.58 -18.99 -10.20
CA LYS A 425 6.93 -19.27 -8.81
C LYS A 425 7.95 -18.27 -8.29
N GLY A 426 8.02 -18.14 -6.98
CA GLY A 426 8.98 -17.25 -6.35
C GLY A 426 9.31 -17.69 -4.94
N HIS A 427 10.35 -17.09 -4.39
CA HIS A 427 10.67 -17.20 -2.98
C HIS A 427 11.20 -15.88 -2.45
N ALA A 428 11.04 -15.69 -1.14
CA ALA A 428 11.66 -14.58 -0.42
C ALA A 428 12.16 -15.07 0.93
N LYS A 429 13.30 -14.53 1.39
CA LYS A 429 13.90 -14.86 2.69
C LYS A 429 14.58 -13.63 3.25
N GLY A 430 14.74 -13.60 4.58
CA GLY A 430 15.44 -12.47 5.19
C GLY A 430 15.56 -12.54 6.68
N LEU A 431 16.34 -11.58 7.19
CA LEU A 431 16.59 -11.30 8.61
C LEU A 431 16.02 -9.93 8.94
N GLU A 432 15.41 -9.80 10.08
CA GLU A 432 14.81 -8.57 10.57
C GLU A 432 15.30 -8.25 11.97
N PHE A 433 15.63 -6.97 12.23
CA PHE A 433 16.01 -6.46 13.54
C PHE A 433 15.25 -5.15 13.82
N ASP A 434 14.79 -4.99 15.05
CA ASP A 434 14.14 -3.76 15.54
C ASP A 434 14.66 -3.48 16.95
N LEU A 435 15.16 -2.29 17.18
CA LEU A 435 15.60 -1.81 18.47
C LEU A 435 14.86 -0.52 18.79
N THR A 436 14.13 -0.49 19.90
CA THR A 436 13.48 0.72 20.42
C THR A 436 14.07 1.08 21.76
N LEU A 437 14.56 2.31 21.88
CA LEU A 437 15.03 2.94 23.11
C LEU A 437 14.08 4.06 23.49
N ASN A 438 13.59 4.04 24.73
CA ASN A 438 12.74 5.09 25.28
C ASN A 438 13.31 5.51 26.65
N HIS A 439 14.02 6.63 26.69
CA HIS A 439 14.71 7.10 27.89
C HIS A 439 14.49 8.59 28.13
N HIS A 440 13.66 8.92 29.12
CA HIS A 440 13.30 10.30 29.48
C HIS A 440 12.81 11.13 28.26
N ALA A 441 13.62 12.09 27.85
CA ALA A 441 13.35 12.97 26.71
C ALA A 441 13.67 12.36 25.34
N LEU A 442 14.31 11.17 25.32
CA LEU A 442 14.83 10.54 24.11
C LEU A 442 13.97 9.34 23.71
N TYR A 443 13.50 9.33 22.48
CA TYR A 443 12.97 8.16 21.79
C TYR A 443 13.82 7.87 20.55
N MET A 444 14.28 6.64 20.41
CA MET A 444 14.98 6.16 19.21
C MET A 444 14.44 4.79 18.81
N ARG A 445 14.20 4.60 17.52
CA ARG A 445 13.88 3.30 16.95
C ARG A 445 14.72 3.06 15.71
N ALA A 446 15.51 1.98 15.74
CA ALA A 446 16.35 1.55 14.63
C ALA A 446 15.85 0.21 14.09
N ASN A 447 15.63 0.13 12.78
CA ASN A 447 15.19 -1.06 12.08
C ASN A 447 16.21 -1.43 11.01
N TYR A 448 16.49 -2.72 10.89
CA TYR A 448 17.29 -3.26 9.79
C TYR A 448 16.64 -4.50 9.21
N THR A 449 16.63 -4.59 7.89
CA THR A 449 16.19 -5.78 7.15
C THR A 449 17.23 -6.15 6.12
N LEU A 450 17.64 -7.42 6.13
CA LEU A 450 18.40 -8.06 5.07
C LEU A 450 17.47 -9.04 4.37
N SER A 451 17.21 -8.87 3.08
CA SER A 451 16.28 -9.74 2.36
C SER A 451 16.70 -10.00 0.91
N GLU A 452 16.21 -11.09 0.37
CA GLU A 452 16.31 -11.47 -1.04
C GLU A 452 14.95 -11.97 -1.51
N SER A 453 14.51 -11.52 -2.68
CA SER A 453 13.31 -12.01 -3.35
C SER A 453 13.64 -12.40 -4.79
N LYS A 454 13.12 -13.54 -5.25
CA LYS A 454 13.27 -14.01 -6.64
C LYS A 454 11.93 -14.46 -7.20
N ARG A 455 11.78 -14.27 -8.52
CA ARG A 455 10.63 -14.75 -9.31
C ARG A 455 11.15 -15.54 -10.51
N LYS A 456 10.32 -16.48 -10.98
CA LYS A 456 10.62 -17.30 -12.16
C LYS A 456 9.32 -17.60 -12.90
N PHE A 457 9.26 -17.20 -14.18
CA PHE A 457 8.19 -17.49 -15.14
C PHE A 457 8.80 -18.13 -16.37
N ALA A 458 8.09 -19.03 -17.03
CA ALA A 458 8.59 -19.70 -18.24
C ALA A 458 8.77 -18.68 -19.38
N GLU A 459 7.86 -17.73 -19.47
CA GLU A 459 7.73 -16.73 -20.54
C GLU A 459 8.62 -15.49 -20.32
N ILE A 460 9.21 -15.33 -19.13
CA ILE A 460 10.07 -14.18 -18.80
C ILE A 460 11.51 -14.65 -18.66
N ASN A 461 12.46 -13.90 -19.29
CA ASN A 461 13.91 -14.13 -19.21
C ASN A 461 14.31 -15.57 -19.60
N ASN A 462 13.65 -16.16 -20.59
CA ASN A 462 13.85 -17.55 -21.02
C ASN A 462 13.74 -18.56 -19.86
N GLY A 463 12.82 -18.33 -18.94
CA GLY A 463 12.60 -19.20 -17.78
C GLY A 463 13.68 -19.09 -16.69
N LYS A 464 14.58 -18.14 -16.74
CA LYS A 464 15.58 -17.88 -15.68
C LYS A 464 14.96 -17.12 -14.51
N ALA A 465 15.44 -17.42 -13.31
CA ALA A 465 15.04 -16.66 -12.11
C ALA A 465 15.65 -15.26 -12.12
N PHE A 466 14.87 -14.26 -11.71
CA PHE A 466 15.28 -12.85 -11.65
C PHE A 466 14.85 -12.20 -10.33
N ASN A 467 15.50 -11.09 -9.99
CA ASN A 467 15.13 -10.25 -8.86
C ASN A 467 14.06 -9.24 -9.32
N PRO A 468 12.88 -9.21 -8.70
CA PRO A 468 11.83 -8.26 -9.07
C PRO A 468 12.18 -6.82 -8.66
N PRO A 469 11.47 -5.80 -9.19
CA PRO A 469 11.76 -4.38 -8.93
C PRO A 469 11.56 -3.94 -7.47
N TYR A 470 11.05 -4.81 -6.63
CA TYR A 470 10.88 -4.60 -5.19
C TYR A 470 11.83 -5.43 -4.32
N ASP A 471 12.83 -6.08 -4.93
CA ASP A 471 13.89 -6.74 -4.19
C ASP A 471 14.90 -5.72 -3.67
N VAL A 472 14.84 -5.45 -2.36
CA VAL A 472 15.75 -4.55 -1.65
C VAL A 472 16.57 -5.36 -0.67
N LYS A 473 17.87 -5.50 -0.96
CA LYS A 473 18.75 -6.37 -0.16
C LYS A 473 18.99 -5.83 1.25
N HIS A 474 19.26 -4.54 1.38
CA HIS A 474 19.50 -3.87 2.66
C HIS A 474 18.52 -2.72 2.83
N ASN A 475 17.80 -2.68 3.93
CA ASN A 475 16.93 -1.58 4.31
C ASN A 475 17.16 -1.20 5.77
N VAL A 476 17.44 0.07 6.01
CA VAL A 476 17.66 0.65 7.35
C VAL A 476 16.72 1.82 7.54
N MET A 477 16.16 1.94 8.72
CA MET A 477 15.37 3.09 9.13
C MET A 477 15.72 3.43 10.59
N ILE A 478 16.10 4.68 10.84
CA ILE A 478 16.39 5.21 12.18
C ILE A 478 15.48 6.40 12.41
N ASN A 479 14.56 6.24 13.35
CA ASN A 479 13.71 7.33 13.84
C ASN A 479 14.27 7.79 15.19
N PHE A 480 14.49 9.09 15.32
CA PHE A 480 14.99 9.72 16.52
C PHE A 480 14.11 10.92 16.87
N SER A 481 13.65 10.97 18.12
CA SER A 481 12.89 12.11 18.65
C SER A 481 13.48 12.54 19.99
N TYR A 482 13.71 13.83 20.15
CA TYR A 482 14.28 14.39 21.38
C TYR A 482 13.48 15.60 21.86
N GLN A 483 12.94 15.48 23.08
CA GLN A 483 12.21 16.56 23.74
C GLN A 483 13.22 17.57 24.32
N ILE A 484 13.51 18.63 23.55
CA ILE A 484 14.49 19.67 23.93
C ILE A 484 13.97 20.48 25.13
N SER A 485 12.67 20.75 25.14
CA SER A 485 11.96 21.39 26.23
C SER A 485 10.51 20.90 26.28
N PRO A 486 9.72 21.16 27.32
CA PRO A 486 8.29 20.75 27.34
C PRO A 486 7.46 21.22 26.14
N ARG A 487 7.94 22.27 25.45
CA ARG A 487 7.26 22.86 24.27
C ARG A 487 7.93 22.56 22.95
N LEU A 488 9.20 22.11 22.94
CA LEU A 488 9.99 21.95 21.73
C LEU A 488 10.46 20.51 21.55
N LEU A 489 10.04 19.87 20.46
CA LEU A 489 10.38 18.49 20.09
C LEU A 489 11.12 18.49 18.75
N LEU A 490 12.31 17.87 18.73
CA LEU A 490 13.03 17.53 17.51
C LEU A 490 12.64 16.12 17.07
N ASN A 491 12.31 15.97 15.79
CA ASN A 491 12.12 14.65 15.17
C ASN A 491 13.04 14.53 13.95
N THR A 492 13.64 13.35 13.79
CA THR A 492 14.42 13.01 12.60
C THR A 492 14.11 11.60 12.15
N LEU A 493 14.16 11.38 10.85
CA LEU A 493 14.01 10.06 10.22
C LEU A 493 15.10 9.91 9.16
N TRP A 494 16.04 9.00 9.42
CA TRP A 494 17.01 8.59 8.41
C TRP A 494 16.64 7.24 7.81
N THR A 495 16.69 7.17 6.48
CA THR A 495 16.37 5.95 5.74
C THR A 495 17.49 5.62 4.76
N PHE A 496 17.77 4.33 4.61
CA PHE A 496 18.67 3.79 3.60
C PHE A 496 18.03 2.54 2.98
N SER A 497 18.06 2.43 1.67
CA SER A 497 17.71 1.22 0.94
C SER A 497 18.71 0.94 -0.18
N SER A 498 19.14 -0.31 -0.33
CA SER A 498 19.93 -0.72 -1.48
C SER A 498 19.12 -0.56 -2.76
N GLY A 499 19.80 -0.27 -3.87
CA GLY A 499 19.16 -0.06 -5.16
C GLY A 499 18.28 -1.23 -5.59
N VAL A 500 17.19 -0.91 -6.25
CA VAL A 500 16.21 -1.85 -6.82
C VAL A 500 16.57 -2.20 -8.26
N TYR A 501 15.95 -3.26 -8.78
CA TYR A 501 16.17 -3.69 -10.17
C TYR A 501 15.18 -3.01 -11.11
N THR A 502 15.68 -2.62 -12.28
CA THR A 502 14.91 -2.08 -13.40
C THR A 502 15.31 -2.74 -14.70
N THR A 503 14.49 -2.57 -15.73
CA THR A 503 14.79 -3.11 -17.06
C THR A 503 15.61 -2.08 -17.85
N PHE A 504 16.79 -2.47 -18.29
CA PHE A 504 17.69 -1.68 -19.11
C PHE A 504 17.71 -2.23 -20.54
N PRO A 505 17.56 -1.38 -21.58
CA PRO A 505 17.67 -1.84 -22.97
C PRO A 505 19.11 -2.28 -23.28
N LYS A 506 19.25 -3.37 -24.02
CA LYS A 506 20.55 -3.89 -24.43
C LYS A 506 21.15 -3.09 -25.58
N GLY A 507 20.32 -2.42 -26.37
CA GLY A 507 20.70 -1.60 -27.50
C GLY A 507 19.53 -0.78 -28.00
N MET A 508 19.75 0.01 -29.05
CA MET A 508 18.69 0.69 -29.81
C MET A 508 18.82 0.31 -31.28
N VAL A 509 17.66 0.23 -31.94
CA VAL A 509 17.56 0.11 -33.40
C VAL A 509 17.11 1.46 -33.94
N ILE A 510 17.77 1.92 -35.00
CA ILE A 510 17.35 3.12 -35.71
C ILE A 510 16.31 2.68 -36.74
N ALA A 511 15.05 3.10 -36.51
CA ALA A 511 14.03 2.92 -37.54
C ALA A 511 14.14 4.07 -38.55
N GLN A 512 14.45 3.74 -39.79
CA GLN A 512 14.36 4.67 -40.90
C GLN A 512 12.91 4.82 -41.29
N ASN A 513 12.42 6.06 -41.18
CA ASN A 513 11.24 6.63 -41.81
C ASN A 513 10.04 5.69 -42.06
N ILE A 514 9.13 5.62 -41.10
CA ILE A 514 7.74 5.24 -41.39
C ILE A 514 7.05 6.52 -41.85
N THR A 515 6.60 6.52 -43.10
CA THR A 515 6.26 7.61 -44.00
C THR A 515 5.11 8.55 -43.62
N GLU A 516 4.72 8.65 -42.38
CA GLU A 516 3.58 9.53 -41.97
C GLU A 516 3.95 10.69 -41.02
N PHE A 517 5.18 10.78 -40.58
CA PHE A 517 5.65 11.89 -39.76
C PHE A 517 6.64 12.73 -40.55
N ASN A 518 6.28 13.97 -40.86
CA ASN A 518 7.13 14.98 -41.53
C ASN A 518 8.33 15.42 -40.67
N ASP A 519 8.98 14.51 -39.95
CA ASP A 519 10.13 14.78 -39.11
C ASP A 519 11.27 13.84 -39.53
N ASP A 520 12.30 14.40 -40.15
CA ASP A 520 13.48 13.68 -40.62
C ASP A 520 14.38 13.10 -39.51
N ARG A 521 13.94 13.19 -38.25
CA ARG A 521 14.69 12.66 -37.11
C ARG A 521 14.54 11.15 -37.03
N PRO A 522 15.65 10.37 -36.90
CA PRO A 522 15.56 8.93 -36.74
C PRO A 522 14.86 8.54 -35.44
N ILE A 523 13.92 7.62 -35.53
CA ILE A 523 13.25 7.05 -34.35
C ILE A 523 14.16 5.99 -33.73
N LEU A 524 14.52 6.18 -32.47
CA LEU A 524 15.30 5.22 -31.71
C LEU A 524 14.35 4.27 -30.96
N ILE A 525 14.36 2.99 -31.31
CA ILE A 525 13.57 1.95 -30.66
C ILE A 525 14.46 1.16 -29.70
N PRO A 526 14.21 1.19 -28.39
CA PRO A 526 14.98 0.43 -27.42
C PRO A 526 14.72 -1.08 -27.57
N VAL A 527 15.80 -1.89 -27.60
CA VAL A 527 15.72 -3.35 -27.66
C VAL A 527 15.96 -3.92 -26.26
N TYR A 528 14.94 -4.57 -25.72
CA TYR A 528 15.00 -5.24 -24.42
C TYR A 528 15.20 -6.74 -24.61
N THR A 529 16.06 -7.37 -23.79
CA THR A 529 16.28 -8.83 -23.82
C THR A 529 15.79 -9.49 -22.53
N ASP A 530 16.15 -8.92 -21.40
CA ASP A 530 15.80 -9.46 -20.08
C ASP A 530 15.13 -8.37 -19.24
N ARG A 531 14.06 -8.72 -18.53
CA ARG A 531 13.44 -7.83 -17.53
C ARG A 531 14.31 -7.77 -16.28
N TYR A 532 14.38 -6.56 -15.66
CA TYR A 532 15.04 -6.31 -14.38
C TYR A 532 16.52 -6.69 -14.35
N ASN A 533 17.21 -6.40 -15.45
CA ASN A 533 18.62 -6.73 -15.71
C ASN A 533 19.61 -5.70 -15.15
N TYR A 534 19.14 -4.56 -14.64
CA TYR A 534 19.98 -3.47 -14.13
C TYR A 534 19.59 -3.08 -12.71
N LYS A 535 20.60 -2.91 -11.83
CA LYS A 535 20.40 -2.48 -10.46
C LYS A 535 20.68 -0.99 -10.32
N LEU A 536 19.68 -0.23 -9.80
CA LEU A 536 19.80 1.19 -9.54
C LEU A 536 20.77 1.49 -8.38
N PRO A 537 21.29 2.72 -8.26
CA PRO A 537 22.03 3.18 -7.09
C PRO A 537 21.23 3.06 -5.79
N ASN A 538 21.93 3.05 -4.66
CA ASN A 538 21.32 3.06 -3.34
C ASN A 538 20.59 4.38 -3.08
N ASN A 539 19.48 4.32 -2.35
CA ASN A 539 18.71 5.46 -1.91
C ASN A 539 18.95 5.71 -0.42
N HIS A 540 19.15 6.96 -0.03
CA HIS A 540 19.17 7.35 1.38
C HIS A 540 18.72 8.80 1.54
N ARG A 541 18.13 9.13 2.67
CA ARG A 541 17.71 10.50 2.99
C ARG A 541 17.60 10.71 4.50
N LEU A 542 17.66 11.96 4.89
CA LEU A 542 17.33 12.44 6.23
C LEU A 542 16.16 13.40 6.14
N ASP A 543 15.10 13.13 6.88
CA ASP A 543 13.99 14.05 7.12
C ASP A 543 14.12 14.59 8.55
N ALA A 544 13.87 15.88 8.76
CA ALA A 544 13.95 16.49 10.09
C ALA A 544 12.85 17.52 10.30
N SER A 545 12.35 17.62 11.54
CA SER A 545 11.39 18.64 11.95
C SER A 545 11.57 19.10 13.38
N LEU A 546 11.20 20.34 13.63
CA LEU A 546 11.01 20.94 14.94
C LEU A 546 9.53 21.23 15.15
N ASP A 547 8.98 20.71 16.24
CA ASP A 547 7.60 20.92 16.65
C ASP A 547 7.57 21.82 17.88
N TYR A 548 6.93 22.99 17.78
CA TYR A 548 6.77 23.94 18.87
C TYR A 548 5.32 24.05 19.31
N LYS A 549 5.04 23.75 20.59
CA LYS A 549 3.70 23.83 21.21
C LYS A 549 3.55 25.14 21.97
N PHE A 550 2.42 25.84 21.76
CA PHE A 550 2.08 27.07 22.49
C PHE A 550 0.55 27.18 22.63
N GLY A 551 0.10 28.10 23.49
CA GLY A 551 -1.33 28.27 23.80
C GLY A 551 -1.69 27.80 25.20
N GLY A 552 -2.97 27.59 25.44
CA GLY A 552 -3.55 27.23 26.74
C GLY A 552 -4.32 25.91 26.71
N LYS A 553 -5.07 25.63 27.79
CA LYS A 553 -5.84 24.37 27.92
C LYS A 553 -6.97 24.23 26.90
N ASN A 554 -7.63 25.35 26.53
CA ASN A 554 -8.80 25.33 25.65
C ASN A 554 -8.43 25.51 24.18
N LEU A 555 -7.23 26.01 23.89
CA LEU A 555 -6.74 26.21 22.53
C LEU A 555 -5.23 25.99 22.50
N LEU A 556 -4.85 24.85 21.92
CA LEU A 556 -3.46 24.44 21.80
C LEU A 556 -3.00 24.53 20.35
N PHE A 557 -1.92 25.25 20.13
CA PHE A 557 -1.25 25.38 18.84
C PHE A 557 -0.01 24.52 18.81
N LYS A 558 0.24 23.88 17.66
CA LYS A 558 1.48 23.18 17.36
C LYS A 558 1.98 23.64 16.00
N LEU A 559 3.09 24.38 15.99
CA LEU A 559 3.81 24.78 14.78
C LEU A 559 4.89 23.73 14.51
N SER A 560 4.85 23.12 13.32
CA SER A 560 5.88 22.19 12.85
C SER A 560 6.61 22.80 11.66
N VAL A 561 7.93 22.90 11.75
CA VAL A 561 8.82 23.36 10.68
C VAL A 561 9.85 22.28 10.40
N GLY A 562 10.03 21.91 9.17
CA GLY A 562 10.95 20.83 8.82
C GLY A 562 11.27 20.76 7.34
N ALA A 563 11.99 19.72 6.98
CA ALA A 563 12.30 19.43 5.59
C ALA A 563 12.38 17.90 5.35
N TYR A 564 11.88 17.49 4.22
CA TYR A 564 12.14 16.22 3.58
C TYR A 564 13.49 16.30 2.86
N ASN A 565 14.30 15.23 2.97
CA ASN A 565 15.60 15.13 2.31
C ASN A 565 16.53 16.31 2.62
N VAL A 566 16.81 16.53 3.92
CA VAL A 566 17.53 17.70 4.47
C VAL A 566 18.88 17.95 3.78
N TYR A 567 19.62 16.91 3.43
CA TYR A 567 20.93 17.04 2.75
C TYR A 567 20.84 16.95 1.22
N ASN A 568 19.60 17.05 0.66
CA ASN A 568 19.34 17.13 -0.79
C ASN A 568 19.98 15.99 -1.60
N GLN A 569 19.91 14.76 -1.10
CA GLN A 569 20.40 13.58 -1.81
C GLN A 569 19.65 13.38 -3.11
N SER A 570 20.38 13.19 -4.20
CA SER A 570 19.83 12.90 -5.52
C SER A 570 19.47 11.42 -5.63
N ASN A 571 18.29 11.05 -5.08
CA ASN A 571 17.74 9.70 -5.19
C ASN A 571 16.99 9.55 -6.53
N PRO A 572 17.37 8.60 -7.42
CA PRO A 572 16.71 8.42 -8.69
C PRO A 572 15.27 7.94 -8.48
N SER A 573 14.29 8.70 -8.96
CA SER A 573 12.88 8.32 -8.92
C SER A 573 12.53 7.40 -10.07
N PHE A 574 13.04 7.68 -11.26
CA PHE A 574 13.03 6.77 -12.41
C PHE A 574 14.24 7.02 -13.30
N VAL A 575 14.56 6.01 -14.10
CA VAL A 575 15.64 6.07 -15.08
C VAL A 575 15.02 5.99 -16.46
N TYR A 576 15.43 6.90 -17.33
CA TYR A 576 15.11 6.89 -18.76
C TYR A 576 16.40 6.86 -19.60
N PHE A 577 16.26 6.54 -20.86
CA PHE A 577 17.40 6.33 -21.74
C PHE A 577 17.41 7.38 -22.83
N GLN A 578 18.57 7.95 -23.08
CA GLN A 578 18.79 8.95 -24.10
C GLN A 578 20.04 8.61 -24.90
N ALA A 579 20.04 8.89 -26.20
CA ALA A 579 21.28 8.85 -26.99
C ALA A 579 22.29 9.86 -26.42
N GLU A 580 23.59 9.53 -26.51
CA GLU A 580 24.67 10.39 -25.98
C GLU A 580 24.67 11.76 -26.65
N SER A 581 24.47 11.81 -27.96
CA SER A 581 24.31 13.05 -28.72
C SER A 581 23.50 12.77 -30.00
N ALA A 582 23.05 13.82 -30.68
CA ALA A 582 22.41 13.68 -31.99
C ALA A 582 23.29 13.01 -33.04
N ASP A 583 24.64 13.13 -32.91
CA ASP A 583 25.62 12.54 -33.82
C ASP A 583 26.03 11.11 -33.41
N ASN A 584 25.73 10.72 -32.16
CA ASN A 584 26.05 9.37 -31.64
C ASN A 584 24.82 8.69 -31.08
N LEU A 585 23.94 8.25 -31.97
CA LEU A 585 22.68 7.60 -31.64
C LEU A 585 22.85 6.16 -31.14
N THR A 586 24.05 5.56 -31.35
CA THR A 586 24.31 4.16 -30.98
C THR A 586 24.66 3.98 -29.51
N LYS A 587 25.13 5.04 -28.85
CA LYS A 587 25.51 5.00 -27.45
C LYS A 587 24.37 5.53 -26.57
N ILE A 588 23.85 4.64 -25.74
CA ILE A 588 22.76 4.94 -24.83
C ILE A 588 23.31 5.33 -23.46
N ILE A 589 22.86 6.45 -22.95
CA ILE A 589 23.21 6.91 -21.61
C ILE A 589 21.99 6.81 -20.72
N PRO A 590 22.07 6.15 -19.54
CA PRO A 590 21.02 6.21 -18.53
C PRO A 590 21.00 7.61 -17.92
N LYS A 591 19.84 8.23 -17.94
CA LYS A 591 19.54 9.48 -17.23
C LYS A 591 18.59 9.18 -16.09
N SER A 592 18.82 9.77 -14.95
CA SER A 592 17.89 9.65 -13.81
C SER A 592 17.20 10.98 -13.56
N LYS A 593 15.91 10.93 -13.22
CA LYS A 593 15.17 12.09 -12.76
C LYS A 593 14.91 11.96 -11.26
N VAL A 594 15.29 13.03 -10.52
CA VAL A 594 15.02 13.17 -9.09
C VAL A 594 13.72 13.97 -8.96
N MET A 595 12.69 13.39 -8.34
CA MET A 595 11.38 14.04 -8.21
C MET A 595 11.18 14.68 -6.84
N LEU A 596 11.87 14.20 -5.81
CA LEU A 596 11.77 14.70 -4.44
C LEU A 596 13.16 15.14 -3.92
N PRO A 597 13.63 16.36 -4.32
CA PRO A 597 14.83 16.95 -3.78
C PRO A 597 14.59 17.43 -2.32
N PHE A 598 15.37 18.37 -1.83
CA PHE A 598 15.06 19.09 -0.59
C PHE A 598 13.69 19.77 -0.70
N ILE A 599 12.73 19.40 0.20
CA ILE A 599 11.39 19.98 0.24
C ILE A 599 11.12 20.48 1.66
N PRO A 600 11.14 21.82 1.88
CA PRO A 600 10.76 22.38 3.16
C PRO A 600 9.26 22.25 3.37
N TYR A 601 8.84 22.13 4.63
CA TYR A 601 7.43 22.19 4.99
C TYR A 601 7.20 22.96 6.28
N VAL A 602 6.02 23.55 6.37
CA VAL A 602 5.49 24.22 7.55
C VAL A 602 4.05 23.74 7.73
N SER A 603 3.67 23.44 8.95
CA SER A 603 2.27 23.16 9.29
C SER A 603 1.91 23.75 10.64
N LEU A 604 0.71 24.29 10.73
CA LEU A 604 0.10 24.77 11.98
C LEU A 604 -1.08 23.88 12.32
N ARG A 605 -1.07 23.31 13.52
CA ARG A 605 -2.15 22.53 14.06
C ARG A 605 -2.79 23.29 15.24
N ILE A 606 -4.10 23.35 15.25
CA ILE A 606 -4.92 24.04 16.25
C ILE A 606 -5.89 23.00 16.83
N ASN A 607 -5.85 22.79 18.13
CA ASN A 607 -6.74 21.86 18.85
C ASN A 607 -7.58 22.65 19.86
N TRP A 608 -8.87 22.34 19.95
CA TRP A 608 -9.83 22.92 20.89
C TRP A 608 -10.80 21.92 21.46
#